data_04d88b100e44e772d7b9f8306c4257b3
#
_entry.id   04d88b100e44e772d7b9f8306c4257b3
#
_cell.length_a   1.000
_cell.length_b   1.000
_cell.length_c   1.000
_cell.angle_alpha   90.00
_cell.angle_beta   90.00
_cell.angle_gamma   90.00
#
_symmetry.space_group_name_H-M   'P 1'
#
loop_
_entity.id
_entity.type
_entity.pdbx_description
1 polymer ?
#
loop_
_entity_poly.entity_id
_entity_poly.type
_entity_poly.pdbx_seq_one_letter_code
_entity_poly.pdbx_strand_id
1 'polypeptide(L)'
;MLVNTKEIDEYVNTVGRLNTALSEVQSTLAALESGEGQFEIDLRRHHVYHSIHKLNMVNRKELDTVIRYVIIGHLKDKEKFLESELQNLLSKQLEGGNE
;
A
#
# COMPACT_ATOMS: atom_id res chain seq x y z
N MET A 1 -10.20 36.53 9.07
CA MET A 1 -9.83 35.83 7.87
C MET A 1 -10.82 34.69 7.58
N LEU A 2 -11.33 34.69 6.37
CA LEU A 2 -12.28 33.63 5.99
C LEU A 2 -11.52 32.38 5.59
N VAL A 3 -11.75 31.31 6.33
CA VAL A 3 -11.17 30.01 6.00
C VAL A 3 -12.06 29.36 4.95
N ASN A 4 -11.43 28.93 3.85
CA ASN A 4 -12.15 28.24 2.78
C ASN A 4 -12.47 26.82 3.25
N THR A 5 -13.75 26.56 3.52
CA THR A 5 -14.21 25.25 3.98
C THR A 5 -13.92 24.13 2.98
N LYS A 6 -13.93 24.46 1.69
CA LYS A 6 -13.61 23.51 0.63
C LYS A 6 -12.17 23.03 0.73
N GLU A 7 -11.24 23.94 0.99
CA GLU A 7 -9.82 23.60 1.16
C GLU A 7 -9.60 22.71 2.39
N ILE A 8 -10.31 23.02 3.47
CA ILE A 8 -10.26 22.21 4.68
C ILE A 8 -10.78 20.81 4.40
N ASP A 9 -11.91 20.70 3.73
CA ASP A 9 -12.51 19.41 3.38
C ASP A 9 -11.58 18.60 2.48
N GLU A 10 -10.96 19.22 1.49
CA GLU A 10 -10.00 18.56 0.61
C GLU A 10 -8.78 18.08 1.40
N TYR A 11 -8.27 18.89 2.32
CA TYR A 11 -7.16 18.52 3.18
C TYR A 11 -7.51 17.30 4.04
N VAL A 12 -8.64 17.36 4.75
CA VAL A 12 -9.10 16.27 5.62
C VAL A 12 -9.31 14.99 4.81
N ASN A 13 -9.91 15.10 3.64
CA ASN A 13 -10.13 13.94 2.76
C ASN A 13 -8.83 13.34 2.27
N THR A 14 -7.86 14.16 1.92
CA THR A 14 -6.56 13.70 1.45
C THR A 14 -5.80 12.99 2.57
N VAL A 15 -5.76 13.58 3.75
CA VAL A 15 -5.14 12.97 4.94
C VAL A 15 -5.81 11.63 5.25
N GLY A 16 -7.14 11.59 5.21
CA GLY A 16 -7.90 10.37 5.46
C GLY A 16 -7.56 9.25 4.47
N ARG A 17 -7.48 9.59 3.18
CA ARG A 17 -7.13 8.60 2.15
C ARG A 17 -5.71 8.07 2.32
N LEU A 18 -4.76 8.96 2.63
CA LEU A 18 -3.37 8.54 2.85
C LEU A 18 -3.23 7.67 4.09
N ASN A 19 -3.93 8.04 5.17
CA ASN A 19 -3.94 7.23 6.40
C ASN A 19 -4.53 5.85 6.17
N THR A 20 -5.64 5.76 5.42
CA THR A 20 -6.26 4.49 5.09
C THR A 20 -5.32 3.63 4.24
N ALA A 21 -4.71 4.21 3.22
CA ALA A 21 -3.75 3.50 2.36
C ALA A 21 -2.56 3.00 3.16
N LEU A 22 -2.01 3.84 4.04
CA LEU A 22 -0.88 3.48 4.90
C LEU A 22 -1.24 2.33 5.85
N SER A 23 -2.42 2.41 6.46
CA SER A 23 -2.91 1.36 7.35
C SER A 23 -3.06 0.02 6.62
N GLU A 24 -3.59 0.05 5.39
CA GLU A 24 -3.73 -1.16 4.58
C GLU A 24 -2.37 -1.76 4.22
N VAL A 25 -1.42 -0.92 3.85
CA VAL A 25 -0.05 -1.36 3.53
C VAL A 25 0.59 -1.99 4.75
N GLN A 26 0.49 -1.35 5.92
CA GLN A 26 1.06 -1.85 7.16
C GLN A 26 0.44 -3.17 7.59
N SER A 27 -0.87 -3.29 7.47
CA SER A 27 -1.60 -4.51 7.79
C SER A 27 -1.17 -5.67 6.87
N THR A 28 -1.05 -5.38 5.58
CA THR A 28 -0.62 -6.38 4.60
C THR A 28 0.83 -6.80 4.84
N LEU A 29 1.71 -5.83 5.15
CA LEU A 29 3.10 -6.13 5.50
C LEU A 29 3.19 -7.04 6.72
N ALA A 30 2.41 -6.75 7.76
CA ALA A 30 2.40 -7.59 8.96
C ALA A 30 1.98 -9.02 8.64
N ALA A 31 0.95 -9.17 7.80
CA ALA A 31 0.50 -10.50 7.36
C ALA A 31 1.58 -11.23 6.57
N LEU A 32 2.25 -10.52 5.66
CA LEU A 32 3.32 -11.10 4.85
C LEU A 32 4.54 -11.49 5.68
N GLU A 33 4.92 -10.64 6.62
CA GLU A 33 6.09 -10.89 7.47
C GLU A 33 5.83 -11.98 8.50
N SER A 34 4.59 -12.26 8.83
CA SER A 34 4.24 -13.36 9.74
C SER A 34 4.59 -14.72 9.16
N GLY A 35 4.73 -14.81 7.85
CA GLY A 35 5.01 -16.07 7.17
C GLY A 35 3.79 -16.97 7.03
N GLU A 36 2.65 -16.54 7.52
CA GLU A 36 1.41 -17.30 7.42
C GLU A 36 0.69 -17.01 6.10
N GLY A 37 -0.18 -17.95 5.71
CA GLY A 37 -0.96 -17.81 4.49
C GLY A 37 -0.20 -18.26 3.25
N GLN A 38 -0.92 -18.29 2.15
CA GLN A 38 -0.40 -18.70 0.85
C GLN A 38 -0.81 -17.70 -0.20
N PHE A 39 0.06 -17.51 -1.18
CA PHE A 39 -0.27 -16.65 -2.31
C PHE A 39 -1.04 -17.42 -3.36
N GLU A 40 -2.07 -16.76 -3.86
CA GLU A 40 -2.76 -17.22 -5.06
C GLU A 40 -2.54 -16.17 -6.13
N ILE A 41 -1.92 -16.57 -7.22
CA ILE A 41 -1.62 -15.64 -8.31
C ILE A 41 -2.28 -16.17 -9.58
N ASP A 42 -3.09 -15.30 -10.16
CA ASP A 42 -3.80 -15.62 -11.39
C ASP A 42 -3.39 -14.62 -12.47
N LEU A 43 -3.11 -15.16 -13.65
CA LEU A 43 -2.92 -14.35 -14.84
C LEU A 43 -4.24 -14.31 -15.59
N ARG A 44 -4.79 -13.11 -15.76
CA ARG A 44 -6.02 -12.92 -16.54
C ARG A 44 -5.67 -12.48 -17.95
N ARG A 45 -6.15 -13.26 -18.91
CA ARG A 45 -6.02 -12.92 -20.32
C ARG A 45 -7.34 -13.23 -21.02
N HIS A 46 -7.95 -12.22 -21.65
CA HIS A 46 -9.20 -12.40 -22.41
C HIS A 46 -10.29 -13.12 -21.61
N HIS A 47 -10.51 -12.70 -20.38
CA HIS A 47 -11.50 -13.30 -19.45
C HIS A 47 -11.18 -14.73 -19.03
N VAL A 48 -10.01 -15.25 -19.36
CA VAL A 48 -9.54 -16.54 -18.89
C VAL A 48 -8.51 -16.33 -17.78
N TYR A 49 -8.66 -17.07 -16.69
CA TYR A 49 -7.74 -16.99 -15.55
C TYR A 49 -6.82 -18.20 -15.58
N HIS A 50 -5.53 -17.93 -15.53
CA HIS A 50 -4.51 -18.96 -15.44
C HIS A 50 -3.89 -18.89 -14.04
N SER A 51 -4.14 -19.93 -13.25
CA SER A 51 -3.57 -20.05 -11.91
C SER A 51 -2.11 -20.42 -11.99
N ILE A 52 -1.23 -19.46 -11.67
CA ILE A 52 0.22 -19.69 -11.76
C ILE A 52 0.66 -20.74 -10.75
N HIS A 53 0.10 -20.72 -9.56
CA HIS A 53 0.45 -21.65 -8.50
C HIS A 53 0.01 -23.10 -8.79
N LYS A 54 -0.87 -23.30 -9.77
CA LYS A 54 -1.29 -24.65 -10.22
C LYS A 54 -0.43 -25.19 -11.35
N LEU A 55 0.42 -24.35 -11.91
CA LEU A 55 1.36 -24.81 -12.93
C LEU A 55 2.38 -25.74 -12.27
N ASN A 56 2.50 -26.93 -12.80
CA ASN A 56 3.37 -27.95 -12.24
C ASN A 56 4.84 -27.70 -12.60
N MET A 57 5.31 -26.50 -12.40
CA MET A 57 6.62 -26.06 -12.88
C MET A 57 7.66 -25.89 -11.79
N VAL A 58 7.25 -25.60 -10.58
CA VAL A 58 8.18 -25.13 -9.56
C VAL A 58 7.77 -25.67 -8.20
N ASN A 59 8.73 -25.85 -7.34
CA ASN A 59 8.48 -26.05 -5.92
C ASN A 59 7.68 -24.86 -5.40
N ARG A 60 6.48 -25.12 -4.93
CA ARG A 60 5.54 -24.09 -4.46
C ARG A 60 6.13 -23.22 -3.35
N LYS A 61 6.96 -23.80 -2.47
CA LYS A 61 7.61 -23.08 -1.39
C LYS A 61 8.59 -22.03 -1.92
N GLU A 62 9.36 -22.39 -2.93
CA GLU A 62 10.31 -21.46 -3.55
C GLU A 62 9.59 -20.28 -4.18
N LEU A 63 8.53 -20.59 -4.93
CA LEU A 63 7.74 -19.54 -5.58
C LEU A 63 7.12 -18.61 -4.53
N ASP A 64 6.52 -19.18 -3.49
CA ASP A 64 5.94 -18.39 -2.39
C ASP A 64 6.97 -17.49 -1.74
N THR A 65 8.16 -18.01 -1.48
CA THR A 65 9.25 -17.23 -0.85
C THR A 65 9.69 -16.07 -1.72
N VAL A 66 9.87 -16.30 -3.02
CA VAL A 66 10.29 -15.25 -3.95
C VAL A 66 9.21 -14.17 -4.07
N ILE A 67 7.97 -14.57 -4.23
CA ILE A 67 6.84 -13.63 -4.36
C ILE A 67 6.71 -12.80 -3.08
N ARG A 68 6.75 -13.46 -1.94
CA ARG A 68 6.65 -12.79 -0.64
C ARG A 68 7.74 -11.75 -0.47
N TYR A 69 8.97 -12.08 -0.79
CA TYR A 69 10.10 -11.19 -0.71
C TYR A 69 9.92 -9.95 -1.59
N VAL A 70 9.52 -10.15 -2.83
CA VAL A 70 9.32 -9.06 -3.80
C VAL A 70 8.20 -8.12 -3.34
N ILE A 71 7.09 -8.68 -2.89
CA ILE A 71 5.94 -7.88 -2.44
C ILE A 71 6.29 -7.10 -1.19
N ILE A 72 6.97 -7.72 -0.23
CA ILE A 72 7.40 -7.04 0.99
C ILE A 72 8.28 -5.83 0.65
N GLY A 73 9.26 -6.00 -0.24
CA GLY A 73 10.11 -4.90 -0.67
C GLY A 73 9.32 -3.76 -1.29
N HIS A 74 8.41 -4.09 -2.19
CA HIS A 74 7.56 -3.11 -2.85
C HIS A 74 6.66 -2.36 -1.85
N LEU A 75 6.05 -3.09 -0.93
CA LEU A 75 5.16 -2.47 0.07
C LEU A 75 5.92 -1.62 1.09
N LYS A 76 7.15 -2.00 1.43
CA LYS A 76 7.97 -1.16 2.31
C LYS A 76 8.32 0.18 1.65
N ASP A 77 8.61 0.17 0.36
CA ASP A 77 8.84 1.40 -0.40
C ASP A 77 7.57 2.25 -0.46
N LYS A 78 6.42 1.61 -0.65
CA LYS A 78 5.13 2.30 -0.66
C LYS A 78 4.79 2.89 0.70
N GLU A 79 5.10 2.18 1.77
CA GLU A 79 4.92 2.68 3.15
C GLU A 79 5.71 3.96 3.37
N LYS A 80 6.99 3.97 2.99
CA LYS A 80 7.85 5.15 3.10
C LYS A 80 7.30 6.31 2.29
N PHE A 81 6.84 6.04 1.08
CA PHE A 81 6.25 7.07 0.22
C PHE A 81 5.02 7.69 0.88
N LEU A 82 4.11 6.86 1.39
CA LEU A 82 2.89 7.35 2.03
C LEU A 82 3.19 8.13 3.31
N GLU A 83 4.14 7.68 4.10
CA GLU A 83 4.58 8.40 5.29
C GLU A 83 5.16 9.77 4.93
N SER A 84 5.99 9.85 3.89
CA SER A 84 6.54 11.10 3.41
C SER A 84 5.47 12.05 2.92
N GLU A 85 4.48 11.54 2.19
CA GLU A 85 3.37 12.36 1.69
C GLU A 85 2.55 12.92 2.82
N LEU A 86 2.24 12.12 3.85
CA LEU A 86 1.52 12.57 5.03
C LEU A 86 2.30 13.64 5.78
N GLN A 87 3.59 13.40 5.99
CA GLN A 87 4.45 14.32 6.70
C GLN A 87 4.57 15.66 5.98
N ASN A 88 4.73 15.61 4.66
CA ASN A 88 4.79 16.82 3.84
C ASN A 88 3.48 17.62 3.93
N LEU A 89 2.35 16.93 3.90
CA LEU A 89 1.04 17.56 3.99
C LEU A 89 0.85 18.24 5.34
N LEU A 90 1.21 17.57 6.43
CA LEU A 90 1.11 18.09 7.78
C LEU A 90 2.07 19.25 7.99
N SER A 91 3.29 19.17 7.50
CA SER A 91 4.28 20.26 7.59
C SER A 91 3.81 21.50 6.84
N LYS A 92 3.26 21.30 5.66
CA LYS A 92 2.75 22.38 4.83
C LYS A 92 1.61 23.12 5.54
N GLN A 93 0.72 22.38 6.18
CA GLN A 93 -0.39 22.97 6.93
C GLN A 93 0.10 23.78 8.12
N LEU A 94 1.09 23.27 8.83
CA LEU A 94 1.69 23.99 9.95
C LEU A 94 2.39 25.27 9.51
N GLU A 95 3.14 25.23 8.41
CA GLU A 95 3.79 26.40 7.85
C GLU A 95 2.77 27.45 7.40
N GLY A 96 1.70 27.02 6.72
CA GLY A 96 0.63 27.92 6.30
C GLY A 96 -0.11 28.55 7.47
N GLY A 97 -0.19 27.84 8.60
CA GLY A 97 -0.84 28.34 9.80
C GLY A 97 -0.07 29.43 10.52
N ASN A 98 1.20 29.59 10.21
CA ASN A 98 2.07 30.58 10.86
C ASN A 98 2.12 31.94 10.14
N GLU A 99 1.46 32.07 9.04
CA GLU A 99 1.34 33.37 8.35
C GLU A 99 0.17 34.20 8.86
#